data_4686cb19c8a0c078789d675f6aa33351
#
_entry.id   4686cb19c8a0c078789d675f6aa33351
#
_cell.length_a   1.000
_cell.length_b   1.000
_cell.length_c   1.000
_cell.angle_alpha   90.00
_cell.angle_beta   90.00
_cell.angle_gamma   90.00
#
_symmetry.space_group_name_H-M   'P 1'
#
loop_
_entity.id
_entity.type
_entity.pdbx_description
1 polymer ?
#
loop_
_entity_poly.entity_id
_entity_poly.type
_entity_poly.pdbx_seq_one_letter_code
_entity_poly.pdbx_strand_id
1 'polypeptide(L)'
;VKLPPAVWDWSGGYIGGHVGGGYGRTSFSNPYGPSIYGNVVDTPVFLAGGQIGYNWQKNGWVFGVELDASGAVSDGTNTCLAASGFVVSANCKAGPNIFASGTGRIGYAFGALGHTLAYLKGGVAWQNNRGDVVNNFEGGSPQEKAHFDYGRLGATIGLGVEQALTPAWSVKVEYDYLHFGGPSVATPPTVQNPPFAILPANTTGLSSNYHIGKIGLNYHFGADPWTAQWSDAPLYAKAPAGAPIAYTAGWSFEGGSRLWLSRGRFQWDHSAVDAGGLEDPSILISRLTYHGLDGLSGELFGRLDSPWGVFLKGNIGLGRFHKGNMNDEDWGLPPYVNTISGQTNGRFTYYTTDAGYDFLRGANYKLGGFIGWTYYEQSSDTTGCVQIANPMATCLSPGDDRVVGSQNTQWNALRVGLSAETMLTERWRLSTDVAYLPWTDFKGRDNHLLREETTFDEQRGNGGGGVQVEGVLSYFITKNFSLGIGGRYWAMWTKRRGDSLCSSSGCIGAPPIFAKYSMERWGTFLQASYRFD
;
A
#
# COMPACT_ATOMS: atom_id res chain seq x y z
N VAL A 1 48.01 7.91 24.31
CA VAL A 1 47.48 6.61 23.85
C VAL A 1 46.07 6.88 23.43
N LYS A 2 45.77 6.90 22.11
CA LYS A 2 44.40 6.91 21.60
C LYS A 2 43.78 5.58 21.99
N LEU A 3 42.76 5.58 22.82
CA LEU A 3 41.94 4.41 23.05
C LEU A 3 41.37 3.94 21.71
N PRO A 4 41.34 2.64 21.43
CA PRO A 4 40.68 2.13 20.23
C PRO A 4 39.21 2.58 20.25
N PRO A 5 38.62 2.93 19.11
CA PRO A 5 37.23 3.32 19.06
C PRO A 5 36.36 2.19 19.63
N ALA A 6 35.44 2.54 20.51
CA ALA A 6 34.55 1.58 21.15
C ALA A 6 33.71 0.87 20.07
N VAL A 7 33.75 -0.45 20.08
CA VAL A 7 32.87 -1.29 19.24
C VAL A 7 31.46 -1.17 19.82
N TRP A 8 30.47 -0.95 18.96
CA TRP A 8 29.07 -0.91 19.38
C TRP A 8 28.64 -2.28 19.91
N ASP A 9 28.05 -2.30 21.10
CA ASP A 9 27.45 -3.48 21.72
C ASP A 9 25.92 -3.37 21.66
N TRP A 10 25.31 -4.31 20.95
CA TRP A 10 23.85 -4.39 20.78
C TRP A 10 23.15 -5.01 22.00
N SER A 11 23.88 -5.51 22.99
CA SER A 11 23.30 -6.11 24.21
C SER A 11 22.55 -5.06 25.04
N GLY A 12 21.43 -5.47 25.60
CA GLY A 12 20.63 -4.65 26.51
C GLY A 12 19.20 -4.45 26.04
N GLY A 13 18.43 -3.77 26.89
CA GLY A 13 17.04 -3.42 26.62
C GLY A 13 16.95 -2.17 25.73
N TYR A 14 15.89 -2.13 24.94
CA TYR A 14 15.55 -0.96 24.13
C TYR A 14 14.03 -0.74 24.09
N ILE A 15 13.64 0.52 23.84
CA ILE A 15 12.26 0.91 23.55
C ILE A 15 12.27 1.82 22.33
N GLY A 16 11.22 1.76 21.52
CA GLY A 16 11.16 2.56 20.31
C GLY A 16 9.78 2.80 19.78
N GLY A 17 9.73 3.57 18.69
CA GLY A 17 8.53 3.81 17.92
C GLY A 17 8.76 3.49 16.45
N HIS A 18 7.70 3.18 15.72
CA HIS A 18 7.76 2.91 14.29
C HIS A 18 6.52 3.42 13.55
N VAL A 19 6.70 3.66 12.27
CA VAL A 19 5.63 3.80 11.28
C VAL A 19 5.87 2.79 10.18
N GLY A 20 4.79 2.37 9.53
CA GLY A 20 4.88 1.41 8.46
C GLY A 20 3.66 1.43 7.56
N GLY A 21 3.73 0.66 6.50
CA GLY A 21 2.61 0.47 5.61
C GLY A 21 2.88 -0.63 4.60
N GLY A 22 1.84 -0.99 3.89
CA GLY A 22 1.97 -2.02 2.90
C GLY A 22 0.65 -2.60 2.43
N TYR A 23 0.75 -3.79 1.90
CA TYR A 23 -0.28 -4.50 1.19
C TYR A 23 -0.82 -5.66 2.02
N GLY A 24 -2.15 -5.75 2.11
CA GLY A 24 -2.84 -6.86 2.74
C GLY A 24 -3.84 -7.53 1.80
N ARG A 25 -4.13 -8.79 2.07
CA ARG A 25 -5.17 -9.57 1.41
C ARG A 25 -5.93 -10.38 2.42
N THR A 26 -7.26 -10.27 2.40
CA THR A 26 -8.15 -11.11 3.19
C THR A 26 -9.00 -11.95 2.23
N SER A 27 -8.86 -13.26 2.32
CA SER A 27 -9.62 -14.22 1.52
C SER A 27 -10.85 -14.69 2.28
N PHE A 28 -11.96 -14.79 1.59
CA PHE A 28 -13.25 -15.29 2.07
C PHE A 28 -13.56 -16.61 1.38
N SER A 29 -13.80 -17.69 2.10
CA SER A 29 -14.24 -18.96 1.52
C SER A 29 -15.68 -18.83 1.02
N ASN A 30 -16.02 -19.48 -0.09
CA ASN A 30 -17.37 -19.45 -0.61
C ASN A 30 -18.15 -20.69 -0.14
N PRO A 31 -19.18 -20.53 0.73
CA PRO A 31 -19.96 -21.65 1.23
C PRO A 31 -20.94 -22.23 0.19
N TYR A 32 -21.15 -21.56 -0.93
CA TYR A 32 -22.13 -21.93 -1.95
C TYR A 32 -21.52 -22.69 -3.14
N GLY A 33 -20.19 -22.86 -3.19
CA GLY A 33 -19.49 -23.58 -4.23
C GLY A 33 -18.27 -22.85 -4.78
N PRO A 34 -17.72 -23.26 -5.91
CA PRO A 34 -16.57 -22.62 -6.52
C PRO A 34 -16.85 -21.14 -6.84
N SER A 35 -15.96 -20.26 -6.45
CA SER A 35 -16.09 -18.83 -6.77
C SER A 35 -15.90 -18.59 -8.25
N ILE A 36 -16.80 -17.81 -8.83
CA ILE A 36 -16.68 -17.34 -10.23
C ILE A 36 -15.90 -16.02 -10.31
N TYR A 37 -15.93 -15.21 -9.23
CA TYR A 37 -15.23 -13.94 -9.15
C TYR A 37 -15.11 -13.46 -7.69
N GLY A 38 -14.07 -12.67 -7.40
CA GLY A 38 -13.91 -12.02 -6.11
C GLY A 38 -13.34 -12.95 -5.04
N ASN A 39 -13.90 -12.87 -3.83
CA ASN A 39 -13.48 -13.59 -2.63
C ASN A 39 -12.15 -13.16 -2.00
N VAL A 40 -11.44 -12.23 -2.60
CA VAL A 40 -10.21 -11.65 -2.03
C VAL A 40 -10.37 -10.15 -1.92
N VAL A 41 -10.28 -9.65 -0.71
CA VAL A 41 -10.29 -8.23 -0.40
C VAL A 41 -8.85 -7.77 -0.27
N ASP A 42 -8.39 -6.94 -1.20
CA ASP A 42 -7.12 -6.25 -1.08
C ASP A 42 -7.29 -5.13 -0.05
N THR A 43 -6.37 -5.07 0.93
CA THR A 43 -6.49 -4.24 2.12
C THR A 43 -5.20 -3.44 2.32
N PRO A 44 -5.07 -2.25 1.74
CA PRO A 44 -3.95 -1.36 2.01
C PRO A 44 -3.93 -0.97 3.49
N VAL A 45 -2.74 -0.94 4.08
CA VAL A 45 -2.55 -0.67 5.50
C VAL A 45 -1.47 0.40 5.69
N PHE A 46 -1.78 1.41 6.49
CA PHE A 46 -0.79 2.26 7.16
C PHE A 46 -0.87 1.97 8.66
N LEU A 47 0.27 1.90 9.33
CA LEU A 47 0.34 1.65 10.76
C LEU A 47 1.38 2.53 11.47
N ALA A 48 1.13 2.80 12.75
CA ALA A 48 2.06 3.45 13.64
C ALA A 48 1.97 2.83 15.03
N GLY A 49 3.11 2.68 15.70
CA GLY A 49 3.15 1.99 16.97
C GLY A 49 4.48 2.10 17.71
N GLY A 50 4.64 1.21 18.66
CA GLY A 50 5.85 1.12 19.47
C GLY A 50 6.34 -0.30 19.64
N GLN A 51 7.60 -0.42 20.02
CA GLN A 51 8.25 -1.69 20.33
C GLN A 51 9.11 -1.58 21.58
N ILE A 52 9.28 -2.73 22.24
CA ILE A 52 10.22 -2.94 23.33
C ILE A 52 10.93 -4.26 23.12
N GLY A 53 12.21 -4.32 23.40
CA GLY A 53 12.96 -5.56 23.22
C GLY A 53 14.20 -5.64 24.07
N TYR A 54 14.86 -6.79 23.98
CA TYR A 54 16.13 -7.06 24.62
C TYR A 54 17.02 -7.89 23.71
N ASN A 55 18.28 -7.53 23.61
CA ASN A 55 19.30 -8.21 22.83
C ASN A 55 20.42 -8.77 23.70
N TRP A 56 21.02 -9.85 23.20
CA TRP A 56 22.26 -10.45 23.68
C TRP A 56 23.25 -10.53 22.51
N GLN A 57 24.41 -9.96 22.67
CA GLN A 57 25.47 -10.05 21.67
C GLN A 57 26.60 -10.98 22.14
N LYS A 58 27.03 -11.86 21.27
CA LYS A 58 28.23 -12.67 21.46
C LYS A 58 29.07 -12.62 20.19
N ASN A 59 30.24 -11.99 20.28
CA ASN A 59 31.05 -11.62 19.12
C ASN A 59 30.26 -10.74 18.12
N GLY A 60 30.16 -11.14 16.86
CA GLY A 60 29.32 -10.46 15.86
C GLY A 60 27.85 -10.89 15.84
N TRP A 61 27.47 -11.95 16.54
CA TRP A 61 26.10 -12.47 16.55
C TRP A 61 25.24 -11.79 17.60
N VAL A 62 24.04 -11.38 17.20
CA VAL A 62 23.03 -10.77 18.06
C VAL A 62 21.79 -11.64 18.07
N PHE A 63 21.35 -12.01 19.25
CA PHE A 63 20.08 -12.70 19.50
C PHE A 63 19.18 -11.74 20.27
N GLY A 64 17.89 -11.75 20.02
CA GLY A 64 17.01 -10.84 20.74
C GLY A 64 15.56 -11.31 20.74
N VAL A 65 14.79 -10.65 21.59
CA VAL A 65 13.34 -10.76 21.64
C VAL A 65 12.74 -9.35 21.52
N GLU A 66 11.63 -9.24 20.80
CA GLU A 66 10.93 -7.97 20.61
C GLU A 66 9.42 -8.17 20.73
N LEU A 67 8.76 -7.25 21.40
CA LEU A 67 7.30 -7.09 21.39
C LEU A 67 7.00 -5.77 20.69
N ASP A 68 6.08 -5.79 19.74
CA ASP A 68 5.58 -4.58 19.08
C ASP A 68 4.05 -4.55 19.05
N ALA A 69 3.48 -3.34 19.02
CA ALA A 69 2.07 -3.10 18.82
C ALA A 69 1.83 -1.83 18.02
N SER A 70 0.86 -1.87 17.12
CA SER A 70 0.53 -0.80 16.19
C SER A 70 -0.96 -0.60 16.04
N GLY A 71 -1.42 0.64 16.05
CA GLY A 71 -2.71 1.01 15.48
C GLY A 71 -2.60 1.11 13.96
N ALA A 72 -3.65 0.72 13.24
CA ALA A 72 -3.65 0.72 11.78
C ALA A 72 -4.86 1.45 11.19
N VAL A 73 -4.62 2.08 10.04
CA VAL A 73 -5.66 2.60 9.15
C VAL A 73 -5.64 1.77 7.88
N SER A 74 -6.77 1.21 7.52
CA SER A 74 -6.92 0.33 6.37
C SER A 74 -8.27 0.52 5.72
N ASP A 75 -8.38 0.19 4.44
CA ASP A 75 -9.64 0.21 3.71
C ASP A 75 -9.60 -0.82 2.56
N GLY A 76 -10.42 -1.86 2.66
CA GLY A 76 -10.53 -2.90 1.65
C GLY A 76 -11.98 -3.34 1.46
N THR A 77 -12.43 -3.36 0.21
CA THR A 77 -13.72 -3.94 -0.19
C THR A 77 -13.58 -4.69 -1.50
N ASN A 78 -14.30 -5.80 -1.62
CA ASN A 78 -14.43 -6.50 -2.88
C ASN A 78 -15.69 -7.38 -2.88
N THR A 79 -16.05 -7.85 -4.05
CA THR A 79 -17.08 -8.89 -4.23
C THR A 79 -16.63 -10.20 -3.60
N CYS A 80 -17.56 -10.90 -3.00
CA CYS A 80 -17.39 -12.22 -2.42
C CYS A 80 -18.66 -13.05 -2.56
N LEU A 81 -18.56 -14.36 -2.28
CA LEU A 81 -19.67 -15.32 -2.28
C LEU A 81 -20.33 -15.55 -3.66
N ALA A 82 -19.80 -14.98 -4.72
CA ALA A 82 -20.26 -15.25 -6.07
C ALA A 82 -19.89 -16.69 -6.48
N ALA A 83 -20.88 -17.56 -6.67
CA ALA A 83 -20.67 -18.97 -6.98
C ALA A 83 -21.21 -19.37 -8.36
N SER A 84 -20.65 -20.45 -8.92
CA SER A 84 -21.24 -21.11 -10.09
C SER A 84 -22.62 -21.67 -9.69
N GLY A 85 -23.66 -21.38 -10.47
CA GLY A 85 -25.05 -21.75 -10.14
C GLY A 85 -25.91 -20.57 -9.72
N PHE A 86 -25.43 -19.35 -10.04
CA PHE A 86 -26.21 -18.10 -9.93
C PHE A 86 -26.53 -17.65 -8.50
N VAL A 87 -25.67 -17.93 -7.55
CA VAL A 87 -25.76 -17.29 -6.24
C VAL A 87 -25.37 -15.83 -6.40
N VAL A 88 -26.24 -14.95 -5.99
CA VAL A 88 -25.98 -13.51 -5.95
C VAL A 88 -24.80 -13.24 -5.03
N SER A 89 -23.86 -12.46 -5.53
CA SER A 89 -22.68 -12.10 -4.76
C SER A 89 -22.99 -11.16 -3.60
N ALA A 90 -22.10 -11.15 -2.63
CA ALA A 90 -22.09 -10.17 -1.56
C ALA A 90 -20.94 -9.18 -1.72
N ASN A 91 -21.00 -8.07 -0.97
CA ASN A 91 -19.88 -7.17 -0.77
C ASN A 91 -19.19 -7.51 0.54
N CYS A 92 -17.91 -7.87 0.48
CA CYS A 92 -17.08 -8.14 1.66
C CYS A 92 -16.13 -6.98 1.92
N LYS A 93 -16.08 -6.56 3.18
CA LYS A 93 -15.16 -5.56 3.69
C LYS A 93 -14.25 -6.18 4.74
N ALA A 94 -12.95 -5.87 4.68
CA ALA A 94 -11.97 -6.24 5.69
C ALA A 94 -11.08 -5.05 6.01
N GLY A 95 -10.86 -4.78 7.31
CA GLY A 95 -10.10 -3.62 7.76
C GLY A 95 -9.43 -3.90 9.10
N PRO A 96 -8.18 -4.43 9.12
CA PRO A 96 -7.43 -4.52 10.36
C PRO A 96 -7.19 -3.12 10.93
N ASN A 97 -7.34 -3.01 12.24
CA ASN A 97 -7.16 -1.75 12.97
C ASN A 97 -6.07 -1.83 14.05
N ILE A 98 -5.67 -3.04 14.45
CA ILE A 98 -4.58 -3.25 15.41
C ILE A 98 -3.76 -4.46 14.97
N PHE A 99 -2.44 -4.33 15.07
CA PHE A 99 -1.48 -5.42 14.99
C PHE A 99 -0.60 -5.43 16.22
N ALA A 100 -0.22 -6.62 16.68
CA ALA A 100 0.81 -6.82 17.69
C ALA A 100 1.65 -8.04 17.33
N SER A 101 2.92 -8.08 17.75
CA SER A 101 3.74 -9.27 17.58
C SER A 101 4.70 -9.50 18.73
N GLY A 102 5.04 -10.79 18.94
CA GLY A 102 6.11 -11.23 19.81
C GLY A 102 7.09 -12.08 19.00
N THR A 103 8.31 -11.60 18.81
CA THR A 103 9.29 -12.20 17.90
C THR A 103 10.62 -12.47 18.59
N GLY A 104 11.28 -13.58 18.17
CA GLY A 104 12.69 -13.77 18.36
C GLY A 104 13.44 -13.25 17.13
N ARG A 105 14.63 -12.68 17.32
CA ARG A 105 15.49 -12.25 16.23
C ARG A 105 16.90 -12.81 16.34
N ILE A 106 17.51 -13.08 15.20
CA ILE A 106 18.91 -13.47 15.05
C ILE A 106 19.54 -12.59 13.98
N GLY A 107 20.67 -11.99 14.27
CA GLY A 107 21.36 -11.09 13.36
C GLY A 107 22.86 -11.13 13.51
N TYR A 108 23.52 -10.43 12.61
CA TYR A 108 24.97 -10.26 12.62
C TYR A 108 25.33 -8.78 12.53
N ALA A 109 26.13 -8.32 13.48
CA ALA A 109 26.65 -6.97 13.54
C ALA A 109 27.91 -6.86 12.66
N PHE A 110 27.94 -5.91 11.76
CA PHE A 110 29.02 -5.70 10.80
C PHE A 110 29.35 -4.22 10.60
N GLY A 111 30.33 -3.93 9.74
CA GLY A 111 30.85 -2.59 9.54
C GLY A 111 32.02 -2.27 10.48
N ALA A 112 32.67 -1.14 10.29
CA ALA A 112 33.94 -0.78 10.93
C ALA A 112 33.94 -0.80 12.47
N LEU A 113 32.75 -0.66 13.10
CA LEU A 113 32.58 -0.63 14.56
C LEU A 113 31.38 -1.45 15.03
N GLY A 114 30.87 -2.38 14.20
CA GLY A 114 29.69 -3.17 14.52
C GLY A 114 28.39 -2.35 14.55
N HIS A 115 28.35 -1.17 13.93
CA HIS A 115 27.22 -0.24 13.97
C HIS A 115 26.03 -0.65 13.13
N THR A 116 26.18 -1.62 12.23
CA THR A 116 25.09 -2.12 11.38
C THR A 116 24.74 -3.54 11.79
N LEU A 117 23.47 -3.79 12.10
CA LEU A 117 22.93 -5.09 12.42
C LEU A 117 21.95 -5.50 11.32
N ALA A 118 22.24 -6.57 10.58
CA ALA A 118 21.26 -7.24 9.74
C ALA A 118 20.70 -8.44 10.49
N TYR A 119 19.36 -8.62 10.44
CA TYR A 119 18.71 -9.68 11.19
C TYR A 119 17.50 -10.27 10.46
N LEU A 120 17.21 -11.51 10.84
CA LEU A 120 15.95 -12.17 10.60
C LEU A 120 15.16 -12.22 11.90
N LYS A 121 13.84 -12.13 11.83
CA LYS A 121 12.96 -12.31 12.97
C LYS A 121 11.80 -13.23 12.63
N GLY A 122 11.22 -13.85 13.66
CA GLY A 122 10.04 -14.68 13.48
C GLY A 122 9.36 -14.95 14.82
N GLY A 123 8.07 -15.19 14.76
CA GLY A 123 7.30 -15.40 15.98
C GLY A 123 5.80 -15.40 15.78
N VAL A 124 5.10 -15.03 16.83
CA VAL A 124 3.63 -14.94 16.86
C VAL A 124 3.21 -13.52 16.54
N ALA A 125 2.16 -13.40 15.75
CA ALA A 125 1.48 -12.13 15.51
C ALA A 125 0.03 -12.21 16.00
N TRP A 126 -0.55 -11.08 16.30
CA TRP A 126 -1.96 -10.92 16.60
C TRP A 126 -2.53 -9.75 15.81
N GLN A 127 -3.75 -9.90 15.30
CA GLN A 127 -4.49 -8.81 14.68
C GLN A 127 -5.88 -8.69 15.30
N ASN A 128 -6.42 -7.48 15.34
CA ASN A 128 -7.86 -7.25 15.36
C ASN A 128 -8.29 -6.85 13.95
N ASN A 129 -9.24 -7.60 13.38
CA ASN A 129 -9.80 -7.34 12.06
C ASN A 129 -11.31 -7.22 12.15
N ARG A 130 -11.85 -6.17 11.53
CA ARG A 130 -13.27 -5.86 11.48
C ARG A 130 -13.73 -5.70 10.05
N GLY A 131 -14.99 -6.02 9.81
CA GLY A 131 -15.57 -5.87 8.48
C GLY A 131 -17.02 -6.28 8.44
N ASP A 132 -17.50 -6.35 7.23
CA ASP A 132 -18.90 -6.65 6.94
C ASP A 132 -18.99 -7.63 5.76
N VAL A 133 -19.98 -8.50 5.80
CA VAL A 133 -20.48 -9.24 4.64
C VAL A 133 -21.92 -8.76 4.41
N VAL A 134 -22.16 -8.12 3.28
CA VAL A 134 -23.43 -7.49 2.95
C VAL A 134 -23.94 -8.09 1.66
N ASN A 135 -25.16 -8.63 1.64
CA ASN A 135 -25.78 -9.00 0.38
C ASN A 135 -26.11 -7.74 -0.45
N ASN A 136 -25.80 -7.81 -1.72
CA ASN A 136 -25.97 -6.70 -2.63
C ASN A 136 -27.46 -6.56 -3.03
N PHE A 137 -27.80 -5.40 -3.59
CA PHE A 137 -29.17 -5.09 -3.97
C PHE A 137 -29.64 -6.05 -5.07
N GLU A 138 -30.73 -6.75 -4.79
CA GLU A 138 -31.54 -7.51 -5.75
C GLU A 138 -33.01 -7.14 -5.51
N GLY A 139 -33.73 -6.74 -6.55
CA GLY A 139 -35.12 -6.30 -6.41
C GLY A 139 -35.99 -7.29 -5.66
N GLY A 140 -36.42 -6.92 -4.45
CA GLY A 140 -37.25 -7.74 -3.56
C GLY A 140 -36.50 -8.68 -2.63
N SER A 141 -35.17 -8.72 -2.64
CA SER A 141 -34.40 -9.48 -1.65
C SER A 141 -34.21 -8.68 -0.34
N PRO A 142 -34.15 -9.35 0.81
CA PRO A 142 -33.82 -8.70 2.07
C PRO A 142 -32.41 -8.10 1.99
N GLN A 143 -32.27 -6.84 2.35
CA GLN A 143 -30.99 -6.18 2.48
C GLN A 143 -30.45 -6.45 3.87
N GLU A 144 -29.53 -7.39 4.01
CA GLU A 144 -28.99 -7.82 5.29
C GLU A 144 -27.46 -7.71 5.32
N LYS A 145 -26.95 -7.48 6.52
CA LYS A 145 -25.55 -7.25 6.80
C LYS A 145 -25.10 -8.09 8.00
N ALA A 146 -24.05 -8.84 7.83
CA ALA A 146 -23.36 -9.52 8.89
C ALA A 146 -22.05 -8.78 9.22
N HIS A 147 -22.00 -8.18 10.42
CA HIS A 147 -20.80 -7.51 10.93
C HIS A 147 -19.89 -8.50 11.64
N PHE A 148 -18.58 -8.35 11.51
CA PHE A 148 -17.60 -9.07 12.30
C PHE A 148 -16.52 -8.14 12.86
N ASP A 149 -16.10 -8.47 14.09
CA ASP A 149 -14.96 -7.87 14.78
C ASP A 149 -14.30 -8.98 15.61
N TYR A 150 -13.06 -9.33 15.27
CA TYR A 150 -12.39 -10.45 15.91
C TYR A 150 -10.90 -10.24 16.10
N GLY A 151 -10.37 -10.71 17.23
CA GLY A 151 -8.95 -10.89 17.46
C GLY A 151 -8.46 -12.26 16.99
N ARG A 152 -7.30 -12.34 16.34
CA ARG A 152 -6.74 -13.60 15.87
C ARG A 152 -5.23 -13.67 16.02
N LEU A 153 -4.74 -14.79 16.52
CA LEU A 153 -3.33 -15.16 16.51
C LEU A 153 -2.94 -15.71 15.14
N GLY A 154 -1.71 -15.40 14.74
CA GLY A 154 -1.07 -15.85 13.52
C GLY A 154 0.43 -15.94 13.69
N ALA A 155 1.15 -16.00 12.58
CA ALA A 155 2.60 -16.06 12.54
C ALA A 155 3.16 -14.84 11.79
N THR A 156 4.37 -14.46 12.15
CA THR A 156 5.15 -13.45 11.42
C THR A 156 6.56 -13.93 11.18
N ILE A 157 7.09 -13.54 10.01
CA ILE A 157 8.50 -13.65 9.68
C ILE A 157 8.94 -12.34 9.04
N GLY A 158 10.12 -11.87 9.36
CA GLY A 158 10.63 -10.61 8.84
C GLY A 158 12.13 -10.58 8.74
N LEU A 159 12.60 -9.54 8.10
CA LEU A 159 14.01 -9.21 8.00
C LEU A 159 14.18 -7.70 8.19
N GLY A 160 15.32 -7.32 8.73
CA GLY A 160 15.59 -5.91 8.95
C GLY A 160 17.06 -5.58 8.98
N VAL A 161 17.30 -4.29 8.84
CA VAL A 161 18.60 -3.67 9.07
C VAL A 161 18.41 -2.59 10.12
N GLU A 162 19.25 -2.61 11.14
CA GLU A 162 19.29 -1.60 12.20
C GLU A 162 20.66 -0.94 12.22
N GLN A 163 20.67 0.39 12.20
CA GLN A 163 21.89 1.20 12.18
C GLN A 163 22.00 1.99 13.49
N ALA A 164 23.08 1.77 14.22
CA ALA A 164 23.42 2.60 15.37
C ALA A 164 23.79 4.02 14.92
N LEU A 165 23.10 5.01 15.49
CA LEU A 165 23.26 6.43 15.17
C LEU A 165 24.17 7.12 16.20
N THR A 166 23.88 6.86 17.46
CA THR A 166 24.62 7.35 18.63
C THR A 166 24.72 6.21 19.64
N PRO A 167 25.49 6.30 20.71
CA PRO A 167 25.56 5.24 21.72
C PRO A 167 24.21 4.78 22.28
N ALA A 168 23.17 5.64 22.22
CA ALA A 168 21.85 5.34 22.76
C ALA A 168 20.74 5.17 21.70
N TRP A 169 20.98 5.53 20.45
CA TRP A 169 19.94 5.53 19.44
C TRP A 169 20.29 4.71 18.21
N SER A 170 19.32 3.97 17.69
CA SER A 170 19.42 3.28 16.42
C SER A 170 18.17 3.51 15.56
N VAL A 171 18.32 3.49 14.25
CA VAL A 171 17.22 3.46 13.29
C VAL A 171 17.13 2.08 12.66
N LYS A 172 15.92 1.53 12.53
CA LYS A 172 15.67 0.26 11.84
C LYS A 172 14.78 0.44 10.62
N VAL A 173 15.08 -0.32 9.58
CA VAL A 173 14.21 -0.56 8.44
C VAL A 173 13.91 -2.04 8.42
N GLU A 174 12.63 -2.38 8.36
CA GLU A 174 12.15 -3.74 8.55
C GLU A 174 11.07 -4.08 7.53
N TYR A 175 11.06 -5.31 7.08
CA TYR A 175 9.98 -5.90 6.33
C TYR A 175 9.42 -7.08 7.10
N ASP A 176 8.11 -7.11 7.27
CA ASP A 176 7.37 -8.18 7.93
C ASP A 176 6.34 -8.78 6.99
N TYR A 177 6.34 -10.10 6.91
CA TYR A 177 5.24 -10.89 6.40
C TYR A 177 4.44 -11.46 7.57
N LEU A 178 3.12 -11.17 7.58
CA LEU A 178 2.21 -11.67 8.61
C LEU A 178 1.17 -12.57 7.96
N HIS A 179 0.89 -13.71 8.59
CA HIS A 179 -0.15 -14.65 8.16
C HIS A 179 -1.09 -14.99 9.31
N PHE A 180 -2.39 -14.88 9.04
CA PHE A 180 -3.45 -15.19 9.99
C PHE A 180 -4.41 -16.19 9.37
N GLY A 181 -4.51 -17.40 9.95
CA GLY A 181 -5.60 -18.31 9.68
C GLY A 181 -6.90 -17.73 10.25
N GLY A 182 -8.01 -17.86 9.55
CA GLY A 182 -9.21 -17.13 9.90
C GLY A 182 -10.18 -17.86 10.82
N PRO A 183 -11.05 -17.12 11.51
CA PRO A 183 -12.29 -17.64 12.01
C PRO A 183 -13.28 -17.85 10.88
N SER A 184 -14.35 -18.59 11.13
CA SER A 184 -15.58 -18.50 10.36
C SER A 184 -16.42 -17.35 10.90
N VAL A 185 -16.91 -16.49 10.00
CA VAL A 185 -17.80 -15.38 10.32
C VAL A 185 -19.15 -15.59 9.65
N ALA A 186 -20.22 -15.03 10.21
CA ALA A 186 -21.54 -15.14 9.63
C ALA A 186 -21.64 -14.46 8.28
N THR A 187 -22.45 -14.99 7.39
CA THR A 187 -22.90 -14.34 6.16
C THR A 187 -24.41 -14.13 6.24
N PRO A 188 -24.93 -13.04 5.66
CA PRO A 188 -26.38 -12.83 5.60
C PRO A 188 -27.03 -13.86 4.66
N PRO A 189 -28.37 -14.03 4.73
CA PRO A 189 -29.11 -14.70 3.68
C PRO A 189 -28.81 -14.07 2.31
N THR A 190 -28.83 -14.87 1.27
CA THR A 190 -28.58 -14.39 -0.10
C THR A 190 -29.58 -14.99 -1.07
N VAL A 191 -29.59 -14.56 -2.31
CA VAL A 191 -30.54 -15.03 -3.33
C VAL A 191 -29.84 -15.94 -4.32
N GLN A 192 -30.45 -17.08 -4.60
CA GLN A 192 -30.09 -17.91 -5.75
C GLN A 192 -30.94 -17.51 -6.95
N ASN A 193 -30.33 -17.24 -8.07
CA ASN A 193 -31.01 -16.73 -9.25
C ASN A 193 -30.61 -17.50 -10.53
N PRO A 194 -31.56 -18.08 -11.33
CA PRO A 194 -32.87 -18.58 -10.89
C PRO A 194 -32.75 -19.81 -9.98
N PRO A 195 -33.73 -20.18 -9.20
CA PRO A 195 -35.14 -19.84 -9.23
C PRO A 195 -35.58 -18.70 -8.27
N PHE A 196 -34.73 -17.79 -7.89
CA PHE A 196 -35.01 -16.70 -6.91
C PHE A 196 -35.31 -17.23 -5.50
N ALA A 197 -34.67 -18.34 -5.14
CA ALA A 197 -34.78 -18.89 -3.79
C ALA A 197 -33.87 -18.13 -2.83
N ILE A 198 -34.37 -17.80 -1.65
CA ILE A 198 -33.56 -17.25 -0.56
C ILE A 198 -32.75 -18.40 0.04
N LEU A 199 -31.42 -18.31 -0.05
CA LEU A 199 -30.51 -19.18 0.66
C LEU A 199 -30.33 -18.66 2.09
N PRO A 200 -30.40 -19.54 3.11
CA PRO A 200 -30.27 -19.10 4.51
C PRO A 200 -28.88 -18.55 4.79
N ALA A 201 -28.80 -17.79 5.88
CA ALA A 201 -27.53 -17.35 6.45
C ALA A 201 -26.57 -18.53 6.65
N ASN A 202 -25.30 -18.32 6.40
CA ASN A 202 -24.24 -19.32 6.45
C ASN A 202 -22.99 -18.72 7.13
N THR A 203 -21.84 -19.33 6.93
CA THR A 203 -20.55 -18.84 7.41
C THR A 203 -19.50 -18.86 6.30
N THR A 204 -18.59 -17.89 6.32
CA THR A 204 -17.40 -17.86 5.48
C THR A 204 -16.14 -17.92 6.33
N GLY A 205 -15.19 -18.75 5.95
CA GLY A 205 -13.86 -18.80 6.56
C GLY A 205 -12.98 -17.68 6.04
N LEU A 206 -12.25 -17.02 6.93
CA LEU A 206 -11.35 -15.93 6.60
C LEU A 206 -9.88 -16.39 6.67
N SER A 207 -9.02 -15.84 5.85
CA SER A 207 -7.57 -15.87 6.04
C SER A 207 -6.95 -14.58 5.54
N SER A 208 -5.92 -14.08 6.25
CA SER A 208 -5.31 -12.79 5.90
C SER A 208 -3.80 -12.89 5.84
N ASN A 209 -3.23 -12.18 4.86
CA ASN A 209 -1.79 -12.03 4.71
C ASN A 209 -1.45 -10.56 4.53
N TYR A 210 -0.34 -10.11 5.14
CA TYR A 210 0.13 -8.74 5.02
C TYR A 210 1.63 -8.69 4.73
N HIS A 211 2.03 -7.75 3.90
CA HIS A 211 3.41 -7.40 3.57
C HIS A 211 3.63 -5.96 4.02
N ILE A 212 4.37 -5.75 5.09
CA ILE A 212 4.52 -4.45 5.76
C ILE A 212 5.99 -4.03 5.74
N GLY A 213 6.26 -2.83 5.23
CA GLY A 213 7.53 -2.14 5.42
C GLY A 213 7.43 -1.17 6.60
N LYS A 214 8.43 -1.15 7.48
CA LYS A 214 8.49 -0.29 8.67
C LYS A 214 9.79 0.51 8.73
N ILE A 215 9.70 1.74 9.22
CA ILE A 215 10.85 2.52 9.72
C ILE A 215 10.64 2.72 11.22
N GLY A 216 11.63 2.35 12.02
CA GLY A 216 11.58 2.49 13.48
C GLY A 216 12.82 3.19 14.04
N LEU A 217 12.64 3.82 15.20
CA LEU A 217 13.71 4.43 15.99
C LEU A 217 13.72 3.79 17.37
N ASN A 218 14.87 3.31 17.83
CA ASN A 218 15.06 2.66 19.13
C ASN A 218 15.98 3.47 20.01
N TYR A 219 15.64 3.56 21.29
CA TYR A 219 16.48 4.04 22.38
C TYR A 219 16.98 2.84 23.19
N HIS A 220 18.31 2.71 23.32
CA HIS A 220 18.99 1.62 24.04
C HIS A 220 19.29 2.05 25.47
N PHE A 221 18.86 1.25 26.45
CA PHE A 221 19.13 1.49 27.88
C PHE A 221 20.55 1.06 28.24
N GLY A 222 21.16 1.76 29.19
CA GLY A 222 22.51 1.42 29.67
C GLY A 222 23.65 2.09 28.91
N ALA A 223 23.37 2.68 27.74
CA ALA A 223 24.27 3.66 27.15
C ALA A 223 24.15 4.95 27.98
N ASP A 224 25.26 5.48 28.47
CA ASP A 224 25.22 6.76 29.18
C ASP A 224 25.02 7.90 28.15
N PRO A 225 23.81 8.44 28.01
CA PRO A 225 23.51 9.43 26.99
C PRO A 225 24.16 10.79 27.26
N TRP A 226 24.69 10.98 28.47
CA TRP A 226 25.31 12.24 28.92
C TRP A 226 26.83 12.21 28.81
N THR A 227 27.45 11.04 28.87
CA THR A 227 28.90 10.84 28.62
C THR A 227 29.20 10.51 27.15
N ALA A 228 28.18 10.13 26.38
CA ALA A 228 28.27 10.13 24.91
C ALA A 228 28.51 11.60 24.49
N GLN A 229 29.74 12.07 24.58
CA GLN A 229 30.13 13.21 23.78
C GLN A 229 29.65 12.94 22.40
N TRP A 230 28.71 13.73 21.93
CA TRP A 230 28.55 14.00 20.51
C TRP A 230 29.99 14.19 20.08
N SER A 231 30.58 13.14 19.44
CA SER A 231 31.96 13.28 19.05
C SER A 231 31.98 14.51 18.17
N ASP A 232 32.50 15.60 18.72
CA ASP A 232 32.98 16.75 17.99
C ASP A 232 34.17 16.33 17.11
N ALA A 233 34.10 15.11 16.58
CA ALA A 233 34.87 14.72 15.41
C ALA A 233 34.41 15.71 14.36
N PRO A 234 35.24 16.72 14.05
CA PRO A 234 34.83 17.78 13.17
C PRO A 234 34.30 17.12 11.91
N LEU A 235 33.14 17.56 11.44
CA LEU A 235 32.53 17.17 10.17
C LEU A 235 33.49 17.26 8.97
N TYR A 236 34.73 17.63 9.22
CA TYR A 236 35.85 17.89 8.29
C TYR A 236 37.07 17.01 8.48
N ALA A 237 37.00 15.90 9.22
CA ALA A 237 38.09 14.94 9.18
C ALA A 237 38.19 14.44 7.75
N LYS A 238 39.25 14.87 7.04
CA LYS A 238 39.57 14.42 5.68
C LYS A 238 39.54 12.90 5.69
N ALA A 239 38.50 12.33 5.09
CA ALA A 239 38.28 10.90 5.07
C ALA A 239 39.50 10.19 4.47
N PRO A 240 39.98 9.08 5.05
CA PRO A 240 41.03 8.26 4.42
C PRO A 240 40.63 7.90 3.00
N ALA A 241 41.60 7.79 2.09
CA ALA A 241 41.31 7.31 0.75
C ALA A 241 40.66 5.91 0.82
N GLY A 242 39.38 5.80 0.42
CA GLY A 242 38.54 4.62 0.64
C GLY A 242 37.46 4.77 1.72
N ALA A 243 37.33 5.95 2.34
CA ALA A 243 36.28 6.21 3.31
C ALA A 243 34.87 6.12 2.68
N PRO A 244 33.86 5.68 3.45
CA PRO A 244 32.48 5.63 3.01
C PRO A 244 32.01 7.00 2.50
N ILE A 245 31.02 6.99 1.62
CA ILE A 245 30.41 8.20 1.08
C ILE A 245 29.77 8.95 2.27
N ALA A 246 30.50 9.93 2.83
CA ALA A 246 29.98 10.75 3.91
C ALA A 246 28.91 11.68 3.34
N TYR A 247 27.80 11.88 4.07
CA TYR A 247 26.88 12.95 3.77
C TYR A 247 27.61 14.29 4.07
N THR A 248 27.81 15.06 3.01
CA THR A 248 28.62 16.29 3.11
C THR A 248 27.94 17.36 3.97
N ALA A 249 28.73 18.24 4.59
CA ALA A 249 28.22 19.39 5.33
C ALA A 249 27.75 20.54 4.41
N GLY A 250 27.81 20.34 3.10
CA GLY A 250 27.42 21.29 2.05
C GLY A 250 26.04 20.99 1.45
N TRP A 251 25.69 21.76 0.43
CA TRP A 251 24.60 21.43 -0.46
C TRP A 251 24.98 20.18 -1.25
N SER A 252 24.05 19.24 -1.38
CA SER A 252 24.22 18.10 -2.26
C SER A 252 22.94 17.86 -3.06
N PHE A 253 23.10 17.45 -4.31
CA PHE A 253 22.00 17.07 -5.19
C PHE A 253 22.21 15.67 -5.71
N GLU A 254 21.23 14.80 -5.55
CA GLU A 254 21.19 13.50 -6.20
C GLU A 254 20.03 13.48 -7.20
N GLY A 255 20.34 13.12 -8.45
CA GLY A 255 19.35 12.98 -9.51
C GLY A 255 19.54 11.69 -10.25
N GLY A 256 18.48 11.18 -10.83
CA GLY A 256 18.56 9.91 -11.55
C GLY A 256 17.30 9.52 -12.28
N SER A 257 17.33 8.32 -12.83
CA SER A 257 16.21 7.71 -13.53
C SER A 257 15.87 6.33 -12.98
N ARG A 258 14.60 5.95 -13.18
CA ARG A 258 14.09 4.63 -12.80
C ARG A 258 13.29 4.02 -13.93
N LEU A 259 13.32 2.70 -13.99
CA LEU A 259 12.45 1.89 -14.83
C LEU A 259 11.59 1.04 -13.90
N TRP A 260 10.29 1.34 -13.83
CA TRP A 260 9.35 0.70 -12.90
C TRP A 260 8.43 -0.30 -13.61
N LEU A 261 8.59 -1.57 -13.26
CA LEU A 261 7.69 -2.67 -13.62
C LEU A 261 6.61 -2.76 -12.54
N SER A 262 5.37 -2.56 -12.91
CA SER A 262 4.29 -2.45 -11.92
C SER A 262 3.03 -3.16 -12.32
N ARG A 263 2.23 -3.53 -11.32
CA ARG A 263 0.87 -4.02 -11.44
C ARG A 263 -0.05 -3.11 -10.66
N GLY A 264 -1.23 -2.84 -11.19
CA GLY A 264 -2.20 -1.97 -10.55
C GLY A 264 -3.61 -2.49 -10.58
N ARG A 265 -4.46 -1.83 -9.79
CA ARG A 265 -5.91 -2.00 -9.71
C ARG A 265 -6.56 -0.64 -9.53
N PHE A 266 -7.73 -0.46 -10.11
CA PHE A 266 -8.63 0.65 -9.85
C PHE A 266 -10.05 0.11 -9.69
N GLN A 267 -10.78 0.56 -8.69
CA GLN A 267 -12.14 0.14 -8.42
C GLN A 267 -13.01 1.33 -8.06
N TRP A 268 -14.25 1.30 -8.51
CA TRP A 268 -15.29 2.19 -8.06
C TRP A 268 -16.58 1.42 -7.79
N ASP A 269 -17.24 1.80 -6.71
CA ASP A 269 -18.41 1.16 -6.14
C ASP A 269 -19.55 2.16 -6.14
N HIS A 270 -20.66 1.85 -6.80
CA HIS A 270 -21.91 2.56 -6.68
C HIS A 270 -22.79 1.96 -5.58
N SER A 271 -23.37 2.80 -4.75
CA SER A 271 -24.26 2.40 -3.66
C SER A 271 -25.68 2.79 -3.90
N ALA A 272 -26.61 1.96 -3.44
CA ALA A 272 -28.03 2.23 -3.47
C ALA A 272 -28.43 3.30 -2.43
N VAL A 273 -29.56 3.93 -2.69
CA VAL A 273 -30.34 4.67 -1.70
C VAL A 273 -31.39 3.70 -1.17
N ASP A 274 -31.56 3.61 0.16
CA ASP A 274 -32.59 2.76 0.73
C ASP A 274 -34.02 3.21 0.37
N ALA A 275 -35.03 2.40 0.67
CA ALA A 275 -36.42 2.69 0.39
C ALA A 275 -36.96 3.95 1.13
N GLY A 276 -36.22 4.44 2.12
CA GLY A 276 -36.53 5.69 2.85
C GLY A 276 -35.81 6.90 2.26
N GLY A 277 -35.05 6.76 1.20
CA GLY A 277 -34.24 7.83 0.61
C GLY A 277 -32.94 8.10 1.38
N LEU A 278 -32.59 7.25 2.35
CA LEU A 278 -31.33 7.32 3.06
C LEU A 278 -30.29 6.47 2.35
N GLU A 279 -29.09 6.99 2.27
CA GLU A 279 -27.95 6.26 1.74
C GLU A 279 -27.58 5.08 2.64
N ASP A 280 -27.62 3.86 2.13
CA ASP A 280 -26.89 2.75 2.74
C ASP A 280 -25.63 2.46 1.93
N PRO A 281 -24.51 2.95 2.41
CA PRO A 281 -23.23 2.80 1.73
C PRO A 281 -22.70 1.36 1.68
N SER A 282 -23.29 0.44 2.36
CA SER A 282 -22.88 -0.97 2.34
C SER A 282 -23.53 -1.75 1.20
N ILE A 283 -24.62 -1.22 0.63
CA ILE A 283 -25.39 -1.86 -0.44
C ILE A 283 -24.90 -1.35 -1.78
N LEU A 284 -24.35 -2.24 -2.60
CA LEU A 284 -23.90 -1.92 -3.94
C LEU A 284 -25.00 -2.18 -4.98
N ILE A 285 -25.05 -1.31 -5.98
CA ILE A 285 -25.85 -1.50 -7.20
C ILE A 285 -24.97 -1.80 -8.41
N SER A 286 -23.72 -1.31 -8.40
CA SER A 286 -22.74 -1.58 -9.45
C SER A 286 -21.31 -1.47 -8.90
N ARG A 287 -20.39 -2.20 -9.53
CA ARG A 287 -18.95 -2.13 -9.28
C ARG A 287 -18.18 -2.34 -10.57
N LEU A 288 -17.28 -1.42 -10.87
CA LEU A 288 -16.27 -1.63 -11.89
C LEU A 288 -14.89 -1.86 -11.25
N THR A 289 -14.22 -2.93 -11.67
CA THR A 289 -12.89 -3.27 -11.17
C THR A 289 -11.92 -3.46 -12.33
N TYR A 290 -11.06 -2.48 -12.53
CA TYR A 290 -9.89 -2.61 -13.40
C TYR A 290 -8.79 -3.31 -12.63
N HIS A 291 -8.28 -4.43 -13.11
CA HIS A 291 -7.30 -5.25 -12.40
C HIS A 291 -6.26 -5.87 -13.33
N GLY A 292 -5.16 -6.35 -12.73
CA GLY A 292 -4.05 -6.89 -13.51
C GLY A 292 -3.45 -5.86 -14.47
N LEU A 293 -3.51 -4.55 -14.12
CA LEU A 293 -2.99 -3.46 -14.91
C LEU A 293 -1.45 -3.49 -14.90
N ASP A 294 -0.88 -4.44 -15.65
CA ASP A 294 0.57 -4.60 -15.77
C ASP A 294 1.13 -3.48 -16.64
N GLY A 295 2.12 -2.75 -16.12
CA GLY A 295 2.66 -1.58 -16.77
C GLY A 295 4.14 -1.38 -16.58
N LEU A 296 4.69 -0.60 -17.48
CA LEU A 296 6.09 -0.15 -17.48
C LEU A 296 6.11 1.37 -17.52
N SER A 297 6.91 2.01 -16.64
CA SER A 297 7.14 3.45 -16.67
C SER A 297 8.61 3.81 -16.57
N GLY A 298 8.98 4.90 -17.25
CA GLY A 298 10.20 5.64 -17.02
C GLY A 298 9.94 6.78 -16.04
N GLU A 299 10.86 7.01 -15.11
CA GLU A 299 10.77 8.04 -14.08
C GLU A 299 12.07 8.81 -13.97
N LEU A 300 12.00 10.12 -13.76
CA LEU A 300 13.07 10.95 -13.26
C LEU A 300 12.83 11.30 -11.81
N PHE A 301 13.86 11.33 -11.01
CA PHE A 301 13.79 11.73 -9.60
C PHE A 301 14.96 12.61 -9.21
N GLY A 302 14.76 13.36 -8.13
CA GLY A 302 15.83 14.18 -7.55
C GLY A 302 15.61 14.42 -6.06
N ARG A 303 16.73 14.64 -5.36
CA ARG A 303 16.77 15.08 -3.96
C ARG A 303 17.85 16.15 -3.80
N LEU A 304 17.48 17.28 -3.24
CA LEU A 304 18.36 18.38 -2.87
C LEU A 304 18.42 18.43 -1.33
N ASP A 305 19.62 18.33 -0.77
CA ASP A 305 19.86 18.42 0.65
C ASP A 305 20.63 19.72 0.98
N SER A 306 20.18 20.43 2.01
CA SER A 306 20.86 21.61 2.53
C SER A 306 21.83 21.28 3.67
N PRO A 307 22.82 22.15 3.96
CA PRO A 307 23.70 21.98 5.12
C PRO A 307 22.96 21.94 6.45
N TRP A 308 21.77 22.53 6.52
CA TRP A 308 20.97 22.64 7.74
C TRP A 308 20.05 21.44 7.98
N GLY A 309 19.96 20.47 7.03
CA GLY A 309 19.11 19.31 7.10
C GLY A 309 17.76 19.45 6.42
N VAL A 310 17.43 20.62 5.90
CA VAL A 310 16.25 20.77 5.04
C VAL A 310 16.51 20.05 3.73
N PHE A 311 15.54 19.29 3.25
CA PHE A 311 15.63 18.67 1.93
C PHE A 311 14.36 18.92 1.10
N LEU A 312 14.55 18.91 -0.20
CA LEU A 312 13.47 18.84 -1.20
C LEU A 312 13.70 17.59 -2.04
N LYS A 313 12.65 16.80 -2.26
CA LYS A 313 12.73 15.63 -3.14
C LYS A 313 11.46 15.49 -3.96
N GLY A 314 11.59 14.80 -5.09
CA GLY A 314 10.43 14.49 -5.91
C GLY A 314 10.76 13.56 -7.06
N ASN A 315 9.73 13.11 -7.73
CA ASN A 315 9.83 12.32 -8.94
C ASN A 315 8.71 12.68 -9.92
N ILE A 316 8.92 12.35 -11.18
CA ILE A 316 7.91 12.40 -12.23
C ILE A 316 8.09 11.19 -13.15
N GLY A 317 6.99 10.49 -13.46
CA GLY A 317 7.03 9.30 -14.28
C GLY A 317 5.89 9.23 -15.28
N LEU A 318 6.17 8.59 -16.41
CA LEU A 318 5.25 8.32 -17.50
C LEU A 318 5.30 6.84 -17.85
N GLY A 319 4.14 6.20 -17.98
CA GLY A 319 4.04 4.77 -18.24
C GLY A 319 2.87 4.37 -19.12
N ARG A 320 2.92 3.10 -19.54
CA ARG A 320 1.84 2.46 -20.29
C ARG A 320 1.49 1.12 -19.66
N PHE A 321 0.20 0.76 -19.72
CA PHE A 321 -0.27 -0.58 -19.45
C PHE A 321 -0.19 -1.41 -20.73
N HIS A 322 0.29 -2.61 -20.61
CA HIS A 322 0.36 -3.57 -21.72
C HIS A 322 -0.55 -4.78 -21.50
N LYS A 323 -1.17 -4.86 -20.31
CA LYS A 323 -2.12 -5.90 -19.94
C LYS A 323 -3.07 -5.37 -18.87
N GLY A 324 -4.28 -5.92 -18.85
CA GLY A 324 -5.29 -5.65 -17.85
C GLY A 324 -6.67 -6.13 -18.28
N ASN A 325 -7.57 -6.19 -17.33
CA ASN A 325 -8.98 -6.50 -17.54
C ASN A 325 -9.85 -5.56 -16.72
N MET A 326 -11.09 -5.44 -17.10
CA MET A 326 -12.13 -4.74 -16.35
C MET A 326 -13.29 -5.70 -16.11
N ASN A 327 -13.69 -5.88 -14.86
CA ASN A 327 -14.95 -6.50 -14.51
C ASN A 327 -15.98 -5.41 -14.24
N ASP A 328 -17.15 -5.63 -14.81
CA ASP A 328 -18.35 -4.81 -14.63
C ASP A 328 -19.43 -5.69 -13.98
N GLU A 329 -19.81 -5.31 -12.77
CA GLU A 329 -20.75 -6.04 -11.93
C GLU A 329 -21.97 -5.17 -11.64
N ASP A 330 -23.16 -5.68 -11.95
CA ASP A 330 -24.42 -5.01 -11.68
C ASP A 330 -25.31 -5.87 -10.78
N TRP A 331 -25.91 -5.17 -9.80
CA TRP A 331 -26.93 -5.67 -8.90
C TRP A 331 -28.14 -4.79 -8.97
N GLY A 332 -29.21 -4.92 -8.99
CA GLY A 332 -30.32 -3.94 -9.01
C GLY A 332 -31.39 -4.30 -10.01
N LEU A 333 -31.02 -5.04 -11.04
CA LEU A 333 -31.93 -5.74 -11.94
C LEU A 333 -31.59 -7.21 -11.86
N PRO A 334 -32.47 -8.05 -11.33
CA PRO A 334 -32.20 -9.50 -11.33
C PRO A 334 -32.10 -10.03 -12.74
N PRO A 335 -31.16 -10.93 -13.02
CA PRO A 335 -30.17 -11.51 -12.10
C PRO A 335 -28.86 -10.73 -12.03
N TYR A 336 -28.03 -10.97 -10.99
CA TYR A 336 -26.65 -10.46 -10.89
C TYR A 336 -25.88 -10.69 -12.19
N VAL A 337 -25.27 -9.66 -12.70
CA VAL A 337 -24.51 -9.63 -13.94
C VAL A 337 -23.05 -9.39 -13.61
N ASN A 338 -22.16 -10.12 -14.26
CA ASN A 338 -20.72 -9.84 -14.24
C ASN A 338 -20.14 -10.14 -15.62
N THR A 339 -19.51 -9.13 -16.19
CA THR A 339 -18.83 -9.23 -17.47
C THR A 339 -17.35 -8.91 -17.29
N ILE A 340 -16.52 -9.46 -18.18
CA ILE A 340 -15.09 -9.16 -18.23
C ILE A 340 -14.73 -8.64 -19.62
N SER A 341 -14.02 -7.50 -19.64
CA SER A 341 -13.50 -6.87 -20.85
C SER A 341 -11.98 -6.79 -20.79
N GLY A 342 -11.33 -6.88 -21.93
CA GLY A 342 -9.91 -6.61 -22.05
C GLY A 342 -9.63 -5.11 -21.97
N GLN A 343 -8.38 -4.76 -21.58
CA GLN A 343 -7.94 -3.39 -21.51
C GLN A 343 -6.91 -3.08 -22.58
N THR A 344 -7.04 -1.92 -23.23
CA THR A 344 -6.13 -1.42 -24.26
C THR A 344 -5.83 0.07 -24.08
N ASN A 345 -4.87 0.61 -24.83
CA ASN A 345 -4.47 2.03 -24.86
C ASN A 345 -4.12 2.61 -23.48
N GLY A 346 -3.82 1.75 -22.51
CA GLY A 346 -3.60 2.16 -21.13
C GLY A 346 -2.33 2.98 -20.93
N ARG A 347 -2.44 4.10 -20.22
CA ARG A 347 -1.32 4.98 -19.86
C ARG A 347 -1.50 5.52 -18.46
N PHE A 348 -0.39 5.90 -17.82
CA PHE A 348 -0.41 6.55 -16.53
C PHE A 348 0.73 7.54 -16.38
N THR A 349 0.48 8.58 -15.61
CA THR A 349 1.42 9.65 -15.27
C THR A 349 1.35 9.88 -13.79
N TYR A 350 2.49 10.16 -13.17
CA TYR A 350 2.52 10.47 -11.75
C TYR A 350 3.68 11.40 -11.41
N TYR A 351 3.52 12.12 -10.29
CA TYR A 351 4.63 12.83 -9.66
C TYR A 351 4.43 12.89 -8.15
N THR A 352 5.55 13.05 -7.44
CA THR A 352 5.57 13.42 -6.03
C THR A 352 6.49 14.61 -5.82
N THR A 353 6.19 15.43 -4.82
CA THR A 353 7.08 16.50 -4.37
C THR A 353 6.98 16.62 -2.86
N ASP A 354 8.10 16.56 -2.18
CA ASP A 354 8.18 16.56 -0.71
C ASP A 354 9.20 17.59 -0.25
N ALA A 355 8.86 18.33 0.81
CA ALA A 355 9.77 19.14 1.59
C ALA A 355 9.90 18.52 2.99
N GLY A 356 11.12 18.40 3.49
CA GLY A 356 11.37 17.72 4.74
C GLY A 356 12.58 18.24 5.49
N TYR A 357 12.78 17.64 6.67
CA TYR A 357 13.89 17.95 7.55
C TYR A 357 14.48 16.66 8.12
N ASP A 358 15.79 16.46 7.88
CA ASP A 358 16.57 15.37 8.45
C ASP A 358 16.98 15.74 9.88
N PHE A 359 16.16 15.32 10.85
CA PHE A 359 16.37 15.63 12.28
C PHE A 359 17.44 14.76 12.94
N LEU A 360 17.80 13.62 12.34
CA LEU A 360 18.96 12.81 12.70
C LEU A 360 19.86 12.63 11.48
N ARG A 361 21.09 13.06 11.60
CA ARG A 361 22.09 13.02 10.53
C ARG A 361 23.45 12.62 11.06
N GLY A 362 24.15 11.77 10.35
CA GLY A 362 25.52 11.37 10.62
C GLY A 362 26.29 11.11 9.33
N ALA A 363 27.53 10.65 9.45
CA ALA A 363 28.34 10.36 8.28
C ALA A 363 27.74 9.29 7.36
N ASN A 364 26.96 8.36 7.92
CA ASN A 364 26.49 7.17 7.22
C ASN A 364 24.96 7.05 7.20
N TYR A 365 24.22 8.01 7.74
CA TYR A 365 22.77 7.92 7.85
C TYR A 365 22.08 9.28 7.82
N LYS A 366 20.81 9.26 7.43
CA LYS A 366 19.84 10.35 7.57
C LYS A 366 18.49 9.75 7.98
N LEU A 367 17.78 10.42 8.86
CA LEU A 367 16.38 10.15 9.18
C LEU A 367 15.66 11.48 9.29
N GLY A 368 14.63 11.65 8.48
CA GLY A 368 13.88 12.90 8.40
C GLY A 368 12.39 12.67 8.26
N GLY A 369 11.63 13.71 8.60
CA GLY A 369 10.20 13.80 8.32
C GLY A 369 9.96 14.70 7.11
N PHE A 370 8.86 14.44 6.40
CA PHE A 370 8.47 15.26 5.26
C PHE A 370 6.95 15.46 5.18
N ILE A 371 6.58 16.55 4.51
CA ILE A 371 5.25 16.83 4.02
C ILE A 371 5.34 17.09 2.53
N GLY A 372 4.35 16.67 1.76
CA GLY A 372 4.39 16.81 0.33
C GLY A 372 3.07 16.51 -0.35
N TRP A 373 3.15 16.35 -1.66
CA TRP A 373 2.02 16.12 -2.53
C TRP A 373 2.29 14.97 -3.48
N THR A 374 1.24 14.19 -3.79
CA THR A 374 1.28 13.19 -4.85
C THR A 374 0.15 13.42 -5.84
N TYR A 375 0.46 13.23 -7.10
CA TYR A 375 -0.47 13.17 -8.21
C TYR A 375 -0.32 11.84 -8.92
N TYR A 376 -1.45 11.24 -9.29
CA TYR A 376 -1.48 10.05 -10.11
C TYR A 376 -2.67 10.13 -11.07
N GLU A 377 -2.42 9.88 -12.36
CA GLU A 377 -3.43 9.84 -13.41
C GLU A 377 -3.27 8.54 -14.19
N GLN A 378 -4.39 7.93 -14.54
CA GLN A 378 -4.42 6.81 -15.48
C GLN A 378 -5.61 6.92 -16.42
N SER A 379 -5.41 6.42 -17.62
CA SER A 379 -6.48 6.25 -18.61
C SER A 379 -6.36 4.91 -19.29
N SER A 380 -7.49 4.33 -19.68
CA SER A 380 -7.55 3.09 -20.43
C SER A 380 -8.86 2.95 -21.17
N ASP A 381 -8.81 2.24 -22.29
CA ASP A 381 -9.98 1.82 -23.05
C ASP A 381 -10.29 0.35 -22.76
N THR A 382 -11.55 -0.03 -22.82
CA THR A 382 -12.00 -1.42 -22.69
C THR A 382 -12.49 -1.96 -24.01
N THR A 383 -12.18 -3.23 -24.29
CA THR A 383 -12.54 -3.93 -25.55
C THR A 383 -13.11 -5.31 -25.26
N GLY A 384 -13.98 -5.76 -26.14
CA GLY A 384 -14.63 -7.06 -26.01
C GLY A 384 -15.57 -7.15 -24.82
N CYS A 385 -16.17 -8.29 -24.62
CA CYS A 385 -17.02 -8.59 -23.46
C CYS A 385 -17.23 -10.09 -23.35
N VAL A 386 -16.99 -10.65 -22.17
CA VAL A 386 -17.27 -12.05 -21.84
C VAL A 386 -18.18 -12.08 -20.62
N GLN A 387 -19.33 -12.74 -20.74
CA GLN A 387 -20.25 -12.95 -19.63
C GLN A 387 -19.71 -14.04 -18.70
N ILE A 388 -19.52 -13.76 -17.42
CA ILE A 388 -19.04 -14.74 -16.42
C ILE A 388 -20.09 -15.07 -15.34
N ALA A 389 -21.07 -14.19 -15.14
CA ALA A 389 -22.26 -14.47 -14.36
C ALA A 389 -23.51 -14.18 -15.20
N ASN A 390 -24.59 -14.92 -14.93
CA ASN A 390 -25.84 -14.87 -15.69
C ASN A 390 -25.70 -15.27 -17.17
N PRO A 391 -25.65 -16.58 -17.48
CA PRO A 391 -25.54 -17.08 -18.86
C PRO A 391 -26.76 -16.77 -19.73
N MET A 392 -27.87 -16.28 -19.16
CA MET A 392 -29.05 -15.87 -19.93
C MET A 392 -28.92 -14.44 -20.49
N ALA A 393 -28.00 -13.63 -19.95
CA ALA A 393 -27.62 -12.36 -20.51
C ALA A 393 -26.34 -12.55 -21.34
N THR A 394 -26.43 -12.41 -22.64
CA THR A 394 -25.25 -12.47 -23.51
C THR A 394 -24.71 -11.06 -23.70
N CYS A 395 -23.42 -10.88 -23.41
CA CYS A 395 -22.70 -9.73 -23.94
C CYS A 395 -22.84 -9.77 -25.46
N LEU A 396 -23.44 -8.76 -26.05
CA LEU A 396 -23.31 -8.55 -27.49
C LEU A 396 -21.86 -8.12 -27.73
N SER A 397 -20.98 -9.09 -27.97
CA SER A 397 -19.59 -8.81 -28.29
C SER A 397 -19.53 -8.00 -29.59
N PRO A 398 -19.11 -6.75 -29.56
CA PRO A 398 -19.04 -5.92 -30.77
C PRO A 398 -17.82 -6.27 -31.65
N GLY A 399 -17.14 -7.39 -31.39
CA GLY A 399 -15.83 -7.76 -31.89
C GLY A 399 -14.73 -7.43 -30.90
N ASP A 400 -13.71 -8.27 -30.82
CA ASP A 400 -12.67 -8.21 -29.80
C ASP A 400 -11.84 -6.90 -29.82
N ASP A 401 -11.77 -6.24 -30.98
CA ASP A 401 -10.97 -5.03 -31.20
C ASP A 401 -11.75 -3.72 -31.02
N ARG A 402 -13.08 -3.78 -30.87
CA ARG A 402 -13.88 -2.58 -30.73
C ARG A 402 -13.79 -2.02 -29.31
N VAL A 403 -13.44 -0.75 -29.20
CA VAL A 403 -13.49 -0.02 -27.93
C VAL A 403 -14.95 0.16 -27.52
N VAL A 404 -15.30 -0.31 -26.33
CA VAL A 404 -16.66 -0.31 -25.79
C VAL A 404 -16.86 0.73 -24.69
N GLY A 405 -15.76 1.12 -24.02
CA GLY A 405 -15.73 2.14 -22.97
C GLY A 405 -14.35 2.72 -22.79
N SER A 406 -14.27 3.80 -22.05
CA SER A 406 -12.98 4.41 -21.65
C SER A 406 -13.07 5.02 -20.26
N GLN A 407 -12.05 4.81 -19.45
CA GLN A 407 -11.95 5.33 -18.09
C GLN A 407 -10.74 6.26 -17.97
N ASN A 408 -10.97 7.47 -17.45
CA ASN A 408 -9.92 8.41 -17.05
C ASN A 408 -10.03 8.67 -15.55
N THR A 409 -8.91 8.68 -14.84
CA THR A 409 -8.87 8.95 -13.40
C THR A 409 -7.72 9.84 -13.03
N GLN A 410 -7.95 10.75 -12.08
CA GLN A 410 -6.95 11.66 -11.51
C GLN A 410 -7.05 11.65 -9.99
N TRP A 411 -5.93 11.43 -9.34
CA TRP A 411 -5.77 11.43 -7.90
C TRP A 411 -4.81 12.52 -7.45
N ASN A 412 -5.21 13.23 -6.42
CA ASN A 412 -4.35 14.14 -5.68
C ASN A 412 -4.37 13.77 -4.20
N ALA A 413 -3.24 13.84 -3.53
CA ALA A 413 -3.21 13.58 -2.09
C ALA A 413 -2.10 14.34 -1.38
N LEU A 414 -2.39 14.73 -0.14
CA LEU A 414 -1.39 15.22 0.80
C LEU A 414 -0.56 14.04 1.31
N ARG A 415 0.75 14.18 1.40
CA ARG A 415 1.69 13.19 1.92
C ARG A 415 2.33 13.68 3.22
N VAL A 416 2.36 12.82 4.24
CA VAL A 416 3.12 13.04 5.48
C VAL A 416 3.88 11.75 5.78
N GLY A 417 5.19 11.83 5.97
CA GLY A 417 5.95 10.59 6.11
C GLY A 417 7.33 10.73 6.73
N LEU A 418 8.01 9.59 6.82
CA LEU A 418 9.40 9.46 7.21
C LEU A 418 10.25 8.97 6.05
N SER A 419 11.45 9.51 5.97
CA SER A 419 12.50 9.13 5.02
C SER A 419 13.73 8.70 5.79
N ALA A 420 14.27 7.52 5.51
CA ALA A 420 15.47 7.00 6.12
C ALA A 420 16.47 6.58 5.04
N GLU A 421 17.72 6.97 5.22
CA GLU A 421 18.84 6.52 4.40
C GLU A 421 19.97 6.05 5.31
N THR A 422 20.60 4.91 4.98
CA THR A 422 21.77 4.42 5.70
C THR A 422 22.75 3.71 4.79
N MET A 423 24.04 3.95 5.00
CA MET A 423 25.12 3.21 4.38
C MET A 423 25.34 1.92 5.17
N LEU A 424 24.98 0.78 4.59
CA LEU A 424 25.19 -0.55 5.19
C LEU A 424 26.67 -0.94 5.17
N THR A 425 27.35 -0.55 4.10
CA THR A 425 28.80 -0.70 3.90
C THR A 425 29.31 0.55 3.16
N GLU A 426 30.59 0.60 2.84
CA GLU A 426 31.18 1.70 2.06
C GLU A 426 30.51 1.92 0.68
N ARG A 427 29.82 0.91 0.14
CA ARG A 427 29.24 0.94 -1.21
C ARG A 427 27.74 0.63 -1.26
N TRP A 428 27.16 0.07 -0.22
CA TRP A 428 25.75 -0.28 -0.20
C TRP A 428 24.95 0.71 0.63
N ARG A 429 23.96 1.33 0.01
CA ARG A 429 23.00 2.24 0.66
C ARG A 429 21.60 1.64 0.63
N LEU A 430 20.92 1.66 1.77
CA LEU A 430 19.49 1.40 1.88
C LEU A 430 18.77 2.74 2.08
N SER A 431 17.77 3.00 1.25
CA SER A 431 16.87 4.16 1.37
C SER A 431 15.44 3.69 1.47
N THR A 432 14.65 4.29 2.33
CA THR A 432 13.23 3.90 2.54
C THR A 432 12.39 5.13 2.84
N ASP A 433 11.22 5.19 2.23
CA ASP A 433 10.16 6.16 2.50
C ASP A 433 8.88 5.43 2.92
N VAL A 434 8.25 5.94 3.98
CA VAL A 434 6.90 5.53 4.38
C VAL A 434 6.06 6.78 4.53
N ALA A 435 4.99 6.88 3.77
CA ALA A 435 4.08 8.02 3.82
C ALA A 435 2.64 7.57 4.08
N TYR A 436 1.96 8.27 4.96
CA TYR A 436 0.52 8.30 5.10
C TYR A 436 -0.05 9.43 4.26
N LEU A 437 -1.20 9.18 3.64
CA LEU A 437 -1.96 10.19 2.91
C LEU A 437 -3.24 10.47 3.69
N PRO A 438 -3.25 11.54 4.52
CA PRO A 438 -4.41 11.83 5.38
C PRO A 438 -5.62 12.38 4.62
N TRP A 439 -5.44 12.78 3.38
CA TRP A 439 -6.48 13.31 2.52
C TRP A 439 -6.20 12.99 1.06
N THR A 440 -7.26 12.61 0.34
CA THR A 440 -7.24 12.33 -1.09
C THR A 440 -8.35 13.10 -1.80
N ASP A 441 -8.12 13.49 -3.06
CA ASP A 441 -9.09 14.04 -3.99
C ASP A 441 -9.04 13.24 -5.28
N PHE A 442 -10.21 12.85 -5.77
CA PHE A 442 -10.39 12.02 -6.94
C PHE A 442 -11.31 12.70 -7.94
N LYS A 443 -10.94 12.64 -9.20
CA LYS A 443 -11.75 13.00 -10.36
C LYS A 443 -11.64 11.91 -11.39
N GLY A 444 -12.76 11.55 -12.00
CA GLY A 444 -12.78 10.56 -13.06
C GLY A 444 -13.86 10.82 -14.08
N ARG A 445 -13.75 10.10 -15.18
CA ARG A 445 -14.80 10.02 -16.19
C ARG A 445 -14.78 8.61 -16.78
N ASP A 446 -15.95 7.97 -16.79
CA ASP A 446 -16.20 6.72 -17.48
C ASP A 446 -17.15 6.96 -18.66
N ASN A 447 -16.74 6.60 -19.87
CA ASN A 447 -17.52 6.83 -21.08
C ASN A 447 -18.09 5.51 -21.62
N HIS A 448 -19.41 5.49 -21.87
CA HIS A 448 -20.14 4.37 -22.45
C HIS A 448 -20.26 4.55 -23.97
N LEU A 449 -19.31 3.99 -24.72
CA LEU A 449 -19.19 4.26 -26.16
C LEU A 449 -20.12 3.43 -27.06
N LEU A 450 -20.83 2.43 -26.50
CA LEU A 450 -21.77 1.60 -27.27
C LEU A 450 -23.20 2.12 -27.26
N ARG A 451 -23.53 3.12 -26.42
CA ARG A 451 -24.86 3.70 -26.37
C ARG A 451 -25.08 4.61 -27.58
N GLU A 452 -26.31 4.66 -28.14
CA GLU A 452 -26.64 5.51 -29.30
C GLU A 452 -26.29 6.96 -29.06
N GLU A 453 -26.58 7.48 -27.86
CA GLU A 453 -26.04 8.71 -27.33
C GLU A 453 -24.93 8.33 -26.33
N THR A 454 -23.71 8.73 -26.60
CA THR A 454 -22.60 8.49 -25.67
C THR A 454 -22.92 9.10 -24.34
N THR A 455 -23.10 8.27 -23.33
CA THR A 455 -23.25 8.69 -21.93
C THR A 455 -21.92 8.54 -21.21
N PHE A 456 -21.75 9.27 -20.13
CA PHE A 456 -20.56 9.18 -19.30
C PHE A 456 -20.88 9.48 -17.83
N ASP A 457 -20.13 8.88 -16.95
CA ASP A 457 -20.17 9.15 -15.51
C ASP A 457 -19.12 10.19 -15.15
N GLU A 458 -19.57 11.34 -14.62
CA GLU A 458 -18.70 12.35 -14.01
C GLU A 458 -18.46 11.97 -12.55
N GLN A 459 -17.24 11.56 -12.25
CA GLN A 459 -16.85 10.94 -10.99
C GLN A 459 -16.11 11.93 -10.10
N ARG A 460 -16.52 12.04 -8.84
CA ARG A 460 -15.91 12.89 -7.82
C ARG A 460 -15.81 12.18 -6.49
N GLY A 461 -14.64 12.21 -5.87
CA GLY A 461 -14.42 11.65 -4.54
C GLY A 461 -13.41 12.45 -3.76
N ASN A 462 -13.59 12.57 -2.46
CA ASN A 462 -12.60 13.22 -1.60
C ASN A 462 -12.64 12.66 -0.17
N GLY A 463 -11.73 13.08 0.64
CA GLY A 463 -11.65 12.76 2.08
C GLY A 463 -11.22 11.33 2.26
N GLY A 464 -10.75 10.52 2.27
CA GLY A 464 -10.29 9.14 2.41
C GLY A 464 -8.88 9.12 2.96
N GLY A 465 -8.06 8.28 2.39
CA GLY A 465 -6.70 8.11 2.82
C GLY A 465 -5.84 7.38 1.81
N GLY A 466 -4.63 7.09 2.23
CA GLY A 466 -3.73 6.28 1.42
C GLY A 466 -2.43 5.97 2.14
N VAL A 467 -1.64 5.15 1.49
CA VAL A 467 -0.31 4.76 1.95
C VAL A 467 0.64 4.66 0.77
N GLN A 468 1.85 5.13 0.96
CA GLN A 468 2.93 4.94 -0.02
C GLN A 468 4.18 4.47 0.71
N VAL A 469 4.73 3.36 0.24
CA VAL A 469 5.96 2.76 0.78
C VAL A 469 6.94 2.54 -0.37
N GLU A 470 8.17 2.91 -0.17
CA GLU A 470 9.26 2.69 -1.12
C GLU A 470 10.52 2.25 -0.38
N GLY A 471 11.24 1.28 -0.93
CA GLY A 471 12.54 0.87 -0.45
C GLY A 471 13.50 0.66 -1.61
N VAL A 472 14.75 1.11 -1.48
CA VAL A 472 15.78 1.02 -2.52
C VAL A 472 17.10 0.56 -1.92
N LEU A 473 17.67 -0.49 -2.47
CA LEU A 473 19.03 -0.91 -2.20
C LEU A 473 19.94 -0.49 -3.36
N SER A 474 20.87 0.43 -3.11
CA SER A 474 21.77 1.01 -4.11
C SER A 474 23.20 0.59 -3.88
N TYR A 475 23.91 0.27 -4.96
CA TYR A 475 25.35 -0.03 -4.98
C TYR A 475 26.12 1.09 -5.69
N PHE A 476 27.06 1.71 -5.02
CA PHE A 476 27.91 2.76 -5.55
C PHE A 476 29.09 2.16 -6.35
N ILE A 477 29.02 2.32 -7.67
CA ILE A 477 30.09 1.93 -8.60
C ILE A 477 31.27 2.89 -8.46
N THR A 478 30.97 4.17 -8.35
CA THR A 478 31.92 5.24 -8.04
C THR A 478 31.44 6.00 -6.81
N LYS A 479 32.16 7.03 -6.35
CA LYS A 479 31.71 7.89 -5.23
C LYS A 479 30.39 8.59 -5.51
N ASN A 480 30.11 8.87 -6.77
CA ASN A 480 29.00 9.68 -7.21
C ASN A 480 27.90 8.88 -7.95
N PHE A 481 28.27 7.78 -8.63
CA PHE A 481 27.35 7.00 -9.45
C PHE A 481 26.93 5.71 -8.78
N SER A 482 25.64 5.46 -8.70
CA SER A 482 25.09 4.23 -8.15
C SER A 482 24.03 3.59 -9.06
N LEU A 483 23.91 2.27 -8.94
CA LEU A 483 22.81 1.47 -9.47
C LEU A 483 22.04 0.86 -8.31
N GLY A 484 20.73 0.78 -8.43
CA GLY A 484 19.86 0.27 -7.39
C GLY A 484 18.71 -0.57 -7.91
N ILE A 485 18.19 -1.40 -7.01
CA ILE A 485 16.91 -2.09 -7.18
C ILE A 485 16.00 -1.68 -6.03
N GLY A 486 14.74 -1.43 -6.34
CA GLY A 486 13.77 -1.03 -5.35
C GLY A 486 12.40 -1.67 -5.53
N GLY A 487 11.58 -1.52 -4.50
CA GLY A 487 10.17 -1.88 -4.50
C GLY A 487 9.32 -0.70 -4.07
N ARG A 488 8.11 -0.63 -4.61
CA ARG A 488 7.16 0.45 -4.34
C ARG A 488 5.75 -0.11 -4.23
N TYR A 489 5.00 0.39 -3.26
CA TYR A 489 3.57 0.15 -3.08
C TYR A 489 2.85 1.47 -2.84
N TRP A 490 1.83 1.75 -3.62
CA TRP A 490 0.96 2.93 -3.50
C TRP A 490 -0.50 2.50 -3.46
N ALA A 491 -1.26 3.06 -2.52
CA ALA A 491 -2.69 2.90 -2.44
C ALA A 491 -3.36 4.21 -2.04
N MET A 492 -4.49 4.51 -2.66
CA MET A 492 -5.34 5.66 -2.36
C MET A 492 -6.81 5.24 -2.40
N TRP A 493 -7.61 5.79 -1.51
CA TRP A 493 -9.04 5.58 -1.47
C TRP A 493 -9.77 6.86 -1.06
N THR A 494 -11.03 7.00 -1.48
CA THR A 494 -11.91 8.11 -1.07
C THR A 494 -12.88 7.66 0.02
N LYS A 495 -13.42 8.61 0.76
CA LYS A 495 -14.78 8.47 1.33
C LYS A 495 -15.77 8.58 0.20
N ARG A 496 -17.00 8.14 0.45
CA ARG A 496 -18.04 8.21 -0.58
C ARG A 496 -18.39 9.64 -0.96
N ARG A 497 -18.60 9.86 -2.26
CA ARG A 497 -19.03 11.10 -2.88
C ARG A 497 -19.90 10.79 -4.09
N GLY A 498 -20.21 11.80 -4.88
CA GLY A 498 -21.15 11.71 -5.97
C GLY A 498 -20.56 11.21 -7.27
N ASP A 499 -21.39 10.50 -7.99
CA ASP A 499 -21.25 10.21 -9.39
C ASP A 499 -22.50 10.74 -10.12
N SER A 500 -22.36 11.20 -11.34
CA SER A 500 -23.47 11.77 -12.12
C SER A 500 -23.43 11.24 -13.54
N LEU A 501 -24.48 10.52 -13.92
CA LEU A 501 -24.63 10.08 -15.30
C LEU A 501 -25.02 11.28 -16.19
N CYS A 502 -24.22 11.52 -17.19
CA CYS A 502 -24.33 12.64 -18.11
C CYS A 502 -24.42 12.17 -19.57
N SER A 503 -24.97 13.03 -20.43
CA SER A 503 -24.99 12.88 -21.87
C SER A 503 -24.66 14.22 -22.54
N SER A 504 -24.73 14.29 -23.86
CA SER A 504 -24.57 15.55 -24.61
C SER A 504 -25.59 16.62 -24.24
N SER A 505 -26.77 16.21 -23.76
CA SER A 505 -27.86 17.07 -23.31
C SER A 505 -27.72 17.56 -21.86
N GLY A 506 -26.74 17.08 -21.13
CA GLY A 506 -26.47 17.44 -19.74
C GLY A 506 -26.48 16.23 -18.80
N CYS A 507 -26.26 16.50 -17.52
CA CYS A 507 -26.32 15.46 -16.49
C CYS A 507 -27.75 15.29 -15.99
N ILE A 508 -28.14 14.04 -15.76
CA ILE A 508 -29.45 13.72 -15.18
C ILE A 508 -29.46 14.29 -13.76
N GLY A 509 -30.40 15.21 -13.48
CA GLY A 509 -30.50 15.95 -12.23
C GLY A 509 -31.07 15.13 -11.05
N ALA A 510 -30.86 13.84 -11.00
CA ALA A 510 -31.11 13.02 -9.82
C ALA A 510 -30.04 13.31 -8.75
N PRO A 511 -30.32 13.07 -7.47
CA PRO A 511 -29.29 13.16 -6.45
C PRO A 511 -28.08 12.32 -6.90
N PRO A 512 -26.86 12.80 -6.68
CA PRO A 512 -25.66 12.09 -7.14
C PRO A 512 -25.68 10.66 -6.60
N ILE A 513 -25.38 9.68 -7.46
CA ILE A 513 -25.20 8.29 -7.03
C ILE A 513 -23.97 8.26 -6.13
N PHE A 514 -24.11 7.67 -4.96
CA PHE A 514 -22.99 7.60 -4.03
C PHE A 514 -21.94 6.60 -4.52
N ALA A 515 -20.72 7.08 -4.70
CA ALA A 515 -19.62 6.28 -5.19
C ALA A 515 -18.39 6.36 -4.30
N LYS A 516 -17.64 5.26 -4.22
CA LYS A 516 -16.35 5.15 -3.56
C LYS A 516 -15.31 4.70 -4.58
N TYR A 517 -14.15 5.32 -4.53
CA TYR A 517 -13.06 5.03 -5.43
C TYR A 517 -11.83 4.55 -4.67
N SER A 518 -11.10 3.59 -5.23
CA SER A 518 -9.82 3.11 -4.69
C SER A 518 -8.87 2.72 -5.82
N MET A 519 -7.58 2.91 -5.57
CA MET A 519 -6.52 2.45 -6.47
C MET A 519 -5.37 1.86 -5.68
N GLU A 520 -4.70 0.90 -6.30
CA GLU A 520 -3.45 0.33 -5.83
C GLU A 520 -2.49 0.15 -7.00
N ARG A 521 -1.20 0.39 -6.74
CA ARG A 521 -0.13 0.07 -7.69
C ARG A 521 1.14 -0.32 -6.95
N TRP A 522 1.75 -1.41 -7.36
CA TRP A 522 2.95 -1.94 -6.73
C TRP A 522 3.88 -2.60 -7.75
N GLY A 523 5.13 -2.72 -7.40
CA GLY A 523 6.10 -3.38 -8.27
C GLY A 523 7.53 -3.06 -7.91
N THR A 524 8.43 -3.53 -8.76
CA THR A 524 9.88 -3.35 -8.60
C THR A 524 10.43 -2.40 -9.65
N PHE A 525 11.50 -1.72 -9.33
CA PHE A 525 12.18 -0.83 -10.27
C PHE A 525 13.69 -0.98 -10.21
N LEU A 526 14.32 -0.67 -11.34
CA LEU A 526 15.76 -0.46 -11.43
C LEU A 526 16.03 1.04 -11.41
N GLN A 527 17.09 1.46 -10.73
CA GLN A 527 17.47 2.85 -10.55
C GLN A 527 18.91 3.06 -10.99
N ALA A 528 19.17 4.19 -11.64
CA ALA A 528 20.51 4.74 -11.82
C ALA A 528 20.50 6.17 -11.27
N SER A 529 21.49 6.54 -10.44
CA SER A 529 21.59 7.89 -9.89
C SER A 529 23.01 8.42 -9.88
N TYR A 530 23.10 9.73 -9.93
CA TYR A 530 24.35 10.47 -9.80
C TYR A 530 24.19 11.55 -8.73
N ARG A 531 25.17 11.62 -7.82
CA ARG A 531 25.23 12.59 -6.75
C ARG A 531 26.26 13.68 -7.06
N PHE A 532 25.84 14.91 -6.90
CA PHE A 532 26.66 16.12 -7.01
C PHE A 532 26.85 16.68 -5.59
N ASP A 533 28.10 16.85 -5.16
CA ASP A 533 28.50 17.37 -3.86
C ASP A 533 29.09 18.78 -4.01
#